data_cf8d46f7199be79172b831210263b8d2
#
_entry.id   cf8d46f7199be79172b831210263b8d2
#
_cell.length_a   1.000
_cell.length_b   1.000
_cell.length_c   1.000
_cell.angle_alpha   90.00
_cell.angle_beta   90.00
_cell.angle_gamma   90.00
#
_symmetry.space_group_name_H-M   'P 1'
#
loop_
_entity.id
_entity.type
_entity.pdbx_description
1 polymer ?
#
loop_
_entity_poly.entity_id
_entity_poly.type
_entity_poly.pdbx_seq_one_letter_code
_entity_poly.pdbx_strand_id
1 'polypeptide(L)'
;MRATTVLVIEDDISLRETVQLYIEREGLRCLIAGSGREGITQIQRFRPNLVVLDIMMPDLDGFQICQQVRAAGCFVPILMLTARAGESDRLHGLSVGADDYLTKPFSAKELIARIKSLLRRAYQVGYRDVSHTSGIMVDCFARQAFRGGQLLDLRGKEFDLLAQLVESPGRAYSREELLDRVWGYDFDGDGRIVDVYVRKLREKIELHPANPEYIQTVWGVGYRFTAGTK
;
A
#
# COMPACT_ATOMS: atom_id res chain seq x y z
N MET A 1 -19.44 2.62 -15.66
CA MET A 1 -18.18 2.50 -14.86
C MET A 1 -18.28 3.46 -13.69
N ARG A 2 -18.03 3.03 -12.45
CA ARG A 2 -17.97 3.97 -11.31
C ARG A 2 -16.72 4.84 -11.45
N ALA A 3 -16.85 6.15 -11.29
CA ALA A 3 -15.71 7.08 -11.33
C ALA A 3 -14.75 6.76 -10.17
N THR A 4 -13.44 6.69 -10.46
CA THR A 4 -12.40 6.51 -9.45
C THR A 4 -12.43 7.68 -8.47
N THR A 5 -12.58 7.38 -7.18
CA THR A 5 -12.78 8.38 -6.11
C THR A 5 -11.54 8.43 -5.21
N VAL A 6 -10.99 9.62 -5.04
CA VAL A 6 -9.91 9.92 -4.09
C VAL A 6 -10.49 10.74 -2.94
N LEU A 7 -10.15 10.38 -1.70
CA LEU A 7 -10.48 11.16 -0.51
C LEU A 7 -9.24 11.91 -0.03
N VAL A 8 -9.37 13.22 0.17
CA VAL A 8 -8.33 14.08 0.76
C VAL A 8 -8.72 14.43 2.19
N ILE A 9 -7.85 14.12 3.14
CA ILE A 9 -8.01 14.42 4.56
C ILE A 9 -6.88 15.39 4.95
N GLU A 10 -7.23 16.66 5.11
CA GLU A 10 -6.30 17.78 5.33
C GLU A 10 -7.07 18.88 6.07
N ASP A 11 -6.52 19.43 7.15
CA ASP A 11 -7.19 20.48 7.94
C ASP A 11 -6.98 21.88 7.32
N ASP A 12 -5.85 22.14 6.66
CA ASP A 12 -5.64 23.38 5.92
C ASP A 12 -6.58 23.48 4.72
N ILE A 13 -7.51 24.42 4.79
CA ILE A 13 -8.56 24.63 3.75
C ILE A 13 -7.92 24.92 2.40
N SER A 14 -6.91 25.79 2.34
CA SER A 14 -6.28 26.23 1.10
C SER A 14 -5.53 25.09 0.41
N LEU A 15 -4.80 24.30 1.19
CA LEU A 15 -4.10 23.13 0.68
C LEU A 15 -5.08 22.04 0.23
N ARG A 16 -6.13 21.79 1.01
CA ARG A 16 -7.17 20.82 0.70
C ARG A 16 -7.88 21.14 -0.62
N GLU A 17 -8.29 22.40 -0.81
CA GLU A 17 -8.94 22.86 -2.05
C GLU A 17 -7.98 22.81 -3.24
N THR A 18 -6.70 23.15 -3.03
CA THR A 18 -5.67 23.05 -4.06
C THR A 18 -5.46 21.60 -4.52
N VAL A 19 -5.35 20.68 -3.57
CA VAL A 19 -5.19 19.25 -3.86
C VAL A 19 -6.44 18.71 -4.56
N GLN A 20 -7.64 19.11 -4.11
CA GLN A 20 -8.90 18.74 -4.77
C GLN A 20 -8.89 19.18 -6.23
N LEU A 21 -8.54 20.44 -6.51
CA LEU A 21 -8.49 20.96 -7.87
C LEU A 21 -7.52 20.16 -8.77
N TYR A 22 -6.35 19.76 -8.26
CA TYR A 22 -5.40 18.95 -9.01
C TYR A 22 -5.97 17.57 -9.35
N ILE A 23 -6.64 16.92 -8.40
CA ILE A 23 -7.25 15.61 -8.59
C ILE A 23 -8.40 15.65 -9.59
N GLU A 24 -9.28 16.66 -9.48
CA GLU A 24 -10.44 16.82 -10.37
C GLU A 24 -10.03 17.15 -11.82
N ARG A 25 -8.95 17.92 -12.02
CA ARG A 25 -8.38 18.18 -13.36
C ARG A 25 -7.91 16.93 -14.09
N GLU A 26 -7.59 15.88 -13.36
CA GLU A 26 -7.23 14.57 -13.91
C GLU A 26 -8.44 13.66 -14.20
N GLY A 27 -9.66 14.20 -14.07
CA GLY A 27 -10.90 13.44 -14.30
C GLY A 27 -11.25 12.47 -13.18
N LEU A 28 -10.62 12.56 -12.02
CA LEU A 28 -10.91 11.77 -10.84
C LEU A 28 -11.96 12.49 -9.98
N ARG A 29 -12.82 11.71 -9.32
CA ARG A 29 -13.73 12.26 -8.32
C ARG A 29 -12.96 12.51 -7.03
N CYS A 30 -13.10 13.70 -6.45
CA CYS A 30 -12.51 14.02 -5.17
C CYS A 30 -13.56 14.17 -4.08
N LEU A 31 -13.31 13.57 -2.92
CA LEU A 31 -13.98 13.82 -1.66
C LEU A 31 -12.99 14.53 -0.74
N ILE A 32 -13.48 15.40 0.12
CA ILE A 32 -12.65 16.14 1.07
C ILE A 32 -13.15 15.96 2.49
N ALA A 33 -12.24 15.93 3.45
CA ALA A 33 -12.51 15.93 4.88
C ALA A 33 -11.55 16.91 5.57
N GLY A 34 -12.07 17.74 6.46
CA GLY A 34 -11.31 18.74 7.21
C GLY A 34 -10.80 18.24 8.56
N SER A 35 -11.08 16.99 8.91
CA SER A 35 -10.64 16.39 10.16
C SER A 35 -10.46 14.88 10.01
N GLY A 36 -9.67 14.28 10.89
CA GLY A 36 -9.44 12.84 10.89
C GLY A 36 -10.69 12.02 11.15
N ARG A 37 -11.55 12.47 12.06
CA ARG A 37 -12.83 11.80 12.37
C ARG A 37 -13.78 11.82 11.18
N GLU A 38 -13.86 12.96 10.50
CA GLU A 38 -14.63 13.07 9.26
C GLU A 38 -14.08 12.13 8.20
N GLY A 39 -12.75 12.11 8.04
CA GLY A 39 -12.06 11.24 7.09
C GLY A 39 -12.38 9.77 7.31
N ILE A 40 -12.28 9.27 8.55
CA ILE A 40 -12.64 7.88 8.89
C ILE A 40 -14.09 7.58 8.52
N THR A 41 -15.02 8.49 8.86
CA THR A 41 -16.45 8.34 8.53
C THR A 41 -16.65 8.25 7.01
N GLN A 42 -15.96 9.11 6.24
CA GLN A 42 -16.05 9.10 4.78
C GLN A 42 -15.45 7.85 4.17
N ILE A 43 -14.32 7.33 4.70
CA ILE A 43 -13.72 6.05 4.25
C ILE A 43 -14.76 4.92 4.40
N GLN A 44 -15.40 4.81 5.55
CA GLN A 44 -16.37 3.76 5.81
C GLN A 44 -17.61 3.87 4.90
N ARG A 45 -18.12 5.09 4.72
CA ARG A 45 -19.37 5.36 3.99
C ARG A 45 -19.20 5.24 2.47
N PHE A 46 -18.14 5.83 1.93
CA PHE A 46 -17.98 5.98 0.48
C PHE A 46 -17.00 5.01 -0.15
N ARG A 47 -16.16 4.35 0.66
CA ARG A 47 -15.13 3.39 0.23
C ARG A 47 -14.32 3.95 -0.96
N PRO A 48 -13.56 5.04 -0.75
CA PRO A 48 -12.76 5.64 -1.81
C PRO A 48 -11.72 4.66 -2.35
N ASN A 49 -11.24 4.91 -3.56
CA ASN A 49 -10.20 4.11 -4.20
C ASN A 49 -8.79 4.46 -3.70
N LEU A 50 -8.60 5.66 -3.13
CA LEU A 50 -7.34 6.13 -2.56
C LEU A 50 -7.61 7.21 -1.52
N VAL A 51 -6.79 7.26 -0.49
CA VAL A 51 -6.80 8.32 0.52
C VAL A 51 -5.49 9.10 0.44
N VAL A 52 -5.57 10.42 0.33
CA VAL A 52 -4.47 11.37 0.57
C VAL A 52 -4.66 11.89 1.98
N LEU A 53 -3.68 11.72 2.86
CA LEU A 53 -3.82 11.92 4.30
C LEU A 53 -2.69 12.79 4.84
N ASP A 54 -3.02 13.94 5.40
CA ASP A 54 -2.02 14.70 6.16
C ASP A 54 -1.67 13.99 7.47
N ILE A 55 -0.41 14.03 7.84
CA ILE A 55 0.07 13.51 9.13
C ILE A 55 -0.28 14.49 10.25
N MET A 56 -0.08 15.78 10.00
CA MET A 56 -0.17 16.81 11.04
C MET A 56 -1.57 17.40 11.12
N MET A 57 -2.50 16.70 11.76
CA MET A 57 -3.86 17.19 11.97
C MET A 57 -4.18 17.39 13.46
N PRO A 58 -5.05 18.36 13.80
CA PRO A 58 -5.25 18.77 15.19
C PRO A 58 -6.09 17.78 16.02
N ASP A 59 -6.93 16.94 15.38
CA ASP A 59 -7.87 16.06 16.10
C ASP A 59 -7.34 14.62 16.24
N LEU A 60 -6.78 14.07 15.18
CA LEU A 60 -6.17 12.73 15.12
C LEU A 60 -4.95 12.79 14.22
N ASP A 61 -3.82 12.32 14.69
CA ASP A 61 -2.61 12.14 13.91
C ASP A 61 -2.88 11.20 12.72
N GLY A 62 -2.34 11.53 11.55
CA GLY A 62 -2.49 10.71 10.34
C GLY A 62 -2.04 9.26 10.51
N PHE A 63 -1.06 9.01 11.37
CA PHE A 63 -0.65 7.65 11.73
C PHE A 63 -1.74 6.90 12.50
N GLN A 64 -2.40 7.56 13.45
CA GLN A 64 -3.52 7.00 14.21
C GLN A 64 -4.70 6.67 13.29
N ILE A 65 -5.01 7.55 12.33
CA ILE A 65 -6.05 7.31 11.32
C ILE A 65 -5.70 6.08 10.50
N CYS A 66 -4.47 5.99 9.99
CA CYS A 66 -4.00 4.86 9.22
C CYS A 66 -4.13 3.55 10.02
N GLN A 67 -3.70 3.54 11.29
CA GLN A 67 -3.84 2.38 12.17
C GLN A 67 -5.31 1.96 12.36
N GLN A 68 -6.20 2.92 12.63
CA GLN A 68 -7.63 2.63 12.82
C GLN A 68 -8.27 2.07 11.54
N VAL A 69 -7.94 2.66 10.38
CA VAL A 69 -8.42 2.19 9.08
C VAL A 69 -7.93 0.77 8.80
N ARG A 70 -6.67 0.47 9.09
CA ARG A 70 -6.11 -0.88 8.93
C ARG A 70 -6.68 -1.88 9.94
N ALA A 71 -6.86 -1.49 11.20
CA ALA A 71 -7.49 -2.32 12.23
C ALA A 71 -8.96 -2.67 11.90
N ALA A 72 -9.67 -1.79 11.17
CA ALA A 72 -11.01 -2.05 10.66
C ALA A 72 -11.03 -2.96 9.40
N GLY A 73 -9.88 -3.53 8.98
CA GLY A 73 -9.79 -4.38 7.80
C GLY A 73 -9.90 -3.63 6.47
N CYS A 74 -9.71 -2.31 6.46
CA CYS A 74 -9.77 -1.51 5.24
C CYS A 74 -8.36 -1.30 4.69
N PHE A 75 -8.11 -1.81 3.48
CA PHE A 75 -6.81 -1.78 2.79
C PHE A 75 -6.79 -0.77 1.63
N VAL A 76 -7.62 0.27 1.70
CA VAL A 76 -7.56 1.38 0.74
C VAL A 76 -6.12 1.94 0.67
N PRO A 77 -5.54 2.18 -0.52
CA PRO A 77 -4.24 2.81 -0.65
C PRO A 77 -4.21 4.17 0.04
N ILE A 78 -3.16 4.42 0.84
CA ILE A 78 -2.98 5.68 1.59
C ILE A 78 -1.67 6.32 1.18
N LEU A 79 -1.77 7.54 0.61
CA LEU A 79 -0.65 8.45 0.38
C LEU A 79 -0.60 9.44 1.54
N MET A 80 0.46 9.40 2.34
CA MET A 80 0.63 10.37 3.44
C MET A 80 1.34 11.63 2.96
N LEU A 81 0.83 12.79 3.38
CA LEU A 81 1.49 14.08 3.24
C LEU A 81 2.27 14.37 4.53
N THR A 82 3.54 14.76 4.41
CA THR A 82 4.41 14.99 5.57
C THR A 82 5.23 16.27 5.41
N ALA A 83 5.35 17.05 6.48
CA ALA A 83 6.28 18.17 6.53
C ALA A 83 7.73 17.75 6.85
N ARG A 84 7.96 16.49 7.22
CA ARG A 84 9.25 15.98 7.68
C ARG A 84 9.86 15.04 6.65
N ALA A 85 11.09 15.35 6.23
CA ALA A 85 11.90 14.53 5.33
C ALA A 85 12.76 13.47 6.09
N GLY A 86 12.56 13.29 7.39
CA GLY A 86 13.38 12.40 8.23
C GLY A 86 13.20 10.92 7.89
N GLU A 87 14.29 10.20 7.77
CA GLU A 87 14.31 8.75 7.49
C GLU A 87 13.56 7.94 8.58
N SER A 88 13.64 8.39 9.84
CA SER A 88 12.92 7.80 10.97
C SER A 88 11.40 7.89 10.85
N ASP A 89 10.88 9.01 10.34
CA ASP A 89 9.44 9.23 10.19
C ASP A 89 8.88 8.42 9.02
N ARG A 90 9.67 8.26 7.92
CA ARG A 90 9.33 7.38 6.80
C ARG A 90 9.29 5.91 7.23
N LEU A 91 10.28 5.46 8.01
CA LEU A 91 10.32 4.08 8.54
C LEU A 91 9.18 3.82 9.52
N HIS A 92 8.88 4.79 10.39
CA HIS A 92 7.74 4.69 11.32
C HIS A 92 6.41 4.62 10.57
N GLY A 93 6.23 5.46 9.58
CA GLY A 93 5.00 5.50 8.80
C GLY A 93 4.76 4.25 7.95
N LEU A 94 5.81 3.68 7.34
CA LEU A 94 5.72 2.40 6.63
C LEU A 94 5.38 1.25 7.58
N SER A 95 5.81 1.33 8.85
CA SER A 95 5.43 0.36 9.89
C SER A 95 3.95 0.42 10.25
N VAL A 96 3.31 1.58 10.07
CA VAL A 96 1.90 1.85 10.41
C VAL A 96 0.93 1.43 9.29
N GLY A 97 1.43 1.18 8.07
CA GLY A 97 0.62 0.66 6.97
C GLY A 97 0.23 1.67 5.89
N ALA A 98 0.94 2.81 5.80
CA ALA A 98 0.86 3.69 4.63
C ALA A 98 1.49 3.04 3.39
N ASP A 99 1.03 3.41 2.21
CA ASP A 99 1.47 2.82 0.94
C ASP A 99 2.51 3.68 0.22
N ASP A 100 2.52 5.00 0.46
CA ASP A 100 3.51 5.95 -0.06
C ASP A 100 3.50 7.25 0.77
N TYR A 101 4.54 8.09 0.60
CA TYR A 101 4.74 9.37 1.28
C TYR A 101 5.06 10.46 0.27
N LEU A 102 4.56 11.68 0.55
CA LEU A 102 4.87 12.88 -0.21
C LEU A 102 5.24 14.01 0.74
N THR A 103 6.45 14.53 0.61
CA THR A 103 6.96 15.60 1.48
C THR A 103 6.42 16.96 1.04
N LYS A 104 5.90 17.75 1.97
CA LYS A 104 5.54 19.16 1.75
C LYS A 104 6.83 20.02 1.80
N PRO A 105 7.01 21.02 0.89
CA PRO A 105 6.12 21.36 -0.24
C PRO A 105 6.30 20.40 -1.43
N PHE A 106 5.22 20.10 -2.13
CA PHE A 106 5.20 19.22 -3.29
C PHE A 106 4.61 19.92 -4.53
N SER A 107 4.95 19.43 -5.70
CA SER A 107 4.34 19.87 -6.95
C SER A 107 3.04 19.10 -7.26
N ALA A 108 2.12 19.75 -7.98
CA ALA A 108 0.93 19.09 -8.51
C ALA A 108 1.30 17.83 -9.33
N LYS A 109 2.35 17.94 -10.15
CA LYS A 109 2.83 16.84 -10.99
C LYS A 109 3.28 15.64 -10.17
N GLU A 110 3.99 15.84 -9.06
CA GLU A 110 4.45 14.80 -8.17
C GLU A 110 3.29 14.13 -7.45
N LEU A 111 2.38 14.92 -6.84
CA LEU A 111 1.17 14.41 -6.19
C LEU A 111 0.37 13.50 -7.13
N ILE A 112 0.08 13.99 -8.32
CA ILE A 112 -0.71 13.25 -9.31
C ILE A 112 0.01 11.99 -9.80
N ALA A 113 1.33 12.06 -10.01
CA ALA A 113 2.12 10.88 -10.39
C ALA A 113 2.04 9.77 -9.34
N ARG A 114 2.14 10.13 -8.04
CA ARG A 114 2.02 9.17 -6.92
C ARG A 114 0.60 8.60 -6.80
N ILE A 115 -0.43 9.45 -6.88
CA ILE A 115 -1.83 9.01 -6.90
C ILE A 115 -2.07 8.01 -8.03
N LYS A 116 -1.67 8.33 -9.27
CA LYS A 116 -1.82 7.45 -10.44
C LYS A 116 -1.03 6.13 -10.26
N SER A 117 0.16 6.20 -9.70
CA SER A 117 0.98 5.02 -9.42
C SER A 117 0.31 4.10 -8.41
N LEU A 118 -0.23 4.65 -7.30
CA LEU A 118 -0.96 3.88 -6.29
C LEU A 118 -2.24 3.27 -6.85
N LEU A 119 -3.05 4.05 -7.59
CA LEU A 119 -4.26 3.57 -8.23
C LEU A 119 -3.96 2.48 -9.26
N ARG A 120 -2.91 2.64 -10.07
CA ARG A 120 -2.48 1.62 -11.03
C ARG A 120 -2.09 0.32 -10.34
N ARG A 121 -1.29 0.37 -9.27
CA ARG A 121 -0.92 -0.82 -8.49
C ARG A 121 -2.13 -1.49 -7.85
N ALA A 122 -3.06 -0.71 -7.31
CA ALA A 122 -4.23 -1.26 -6.65
C ALA A 122 -5.32 -1.77 -7.61
N TYR A 123 -5.45 -1.19 -8.84
CA TYR A 123 -6.64 -1.42 -9.67
C TYR A 123 -6.37 -1.69 -11.16
N GLN A 124 -5.14 -1.45 -11.68
CA GLN A 124 -4.83 -1.59 -13.12
C GLN A 124 -3.88 -2.74 -13.47
N VAL A 125 -3.35 -3.45 -12.50
CA VAL A 125 -2.70 -4.72 -12.82
C VAL A 125 -3.83 -5.65 -13.29
N GLY A 126 -3.82 -6.01 -14.54
CA GLY A 126 -4.88 -6.78 -15.23
C GLY A 126 -5.02 -8.21 -14.73
N TYR A 127 -5.12 -8.39 -13.44
CA TYR A 127 -5.31 -9.66 -12.77
C TYR A 127 -6.79 -9.88 -12.45
N ARG A 128 -7.48 -10.46 -13.40
CA ARG A 128 -8.73 -11.20 -13.21
C ARG A 128 -8.46 -12.62 -12.70
N ASP A 129 -7.31 -12.89 -12.13
CA ASP A 129 -6.99 -14.25 -11.73
C ASP A 129 -6.78 -14.36 -10.22
N VAL A 130 -7.61 -15.19 -9.63
CA VAL A 130 -7.36 -15.80 -8.33
C VAL A 130 -6.19 -16.76 -8.54
N SER A 131 -5.00 -16.34 -8.17
CA SER A 131 -3.82 -17.21 -8.25
C SER A 131 -3.87 -18.25 -7.14
N HIS A 132 -4.21 -19.48 -7.50
CA HIS A 132 -4.14 -20.62 -6.61
C HIS A 132 -2.76 -21.27 -6.73
N THR A 133 -1.90 -21.05 -5.75
CA THR A 133 -0.60 -21.71 -5.72
C THR A 133 -0.42 -22.40 -4.38
N SER A 134 -0.60 -23.72 -4.39
CA SER A 134 -0.26 -24.62 -3.28
C SER A 134 -0.67 -24.15 -1.87
N GLY A 135 -1.95 -23.79 -1.69
CA GLY A 135 -2.51 -23.43 -0.39
C GLY A 135 -2.52 -21.93 -0.10
N ILE A 136 -1.85 -21.09 -0.92
CA ILE A 136 -1.99 -19.62 -0.91
C ILE A 136 -2.89 -19.21 -2.07
N MET A 137 -3.94 -18.45 -1.77
CA MET A 137 -4.84 -17.84 -2.75
C MET A 137 -4.72 -16.33 -2.63
N VAL A 138 -4.51 -15.65 -3.74
CA VAL A 138 -4.41 -14.19 -3.80
C VAL A 138 -5.48 -13.65 -4.74
N ASP A 139 -6.43 -12.90 -4.20
CA ASP A 139 -7.42 -12.14 -4.94
C ASP A 139 -6.95 -10.70 -5.08
N CYS A 140 -6.37 -10.38 -6.23
CA CYS A 140 -5.84 -9.04 -6.49
C CYS A 140 -6.95 -8.00 -6.65
N PHE A 141 -8.17 -8.40 -7.03
CA PHE A 141 -9.28 -7.48 -7.16
C PHE A 141 -9.87 -7.08 -5.80
N ALA A 142 -10.09 -8.06 -4.92
CA ALA A 142 -10.53 -7.81 -3.56
C ALA A 142 -9.38 -7.33 -2.63
N ARG A 143 -8.12 -7.39 -3.10
CA ARG A 143 -6.90 -7.19 -2.30
C ARG A 143 -6.90 -8.06 -1.04
N GLN A 144 -7.26 -9.32 -1.22
CA GLN A 144 -7.32 -10.33 -0.16
C GLN A 144 -6.40 -11.50 -0.49
N ALA A 145 -5.78 -12.06 0.52
CA ALA A 145 -5.03 -13.28 0.39
C ALA A 145 -5.51 -14.30 1.46
N PHE A 146 -5.48 -15.56 1.10
CA PHE A 146 -5.95 -16.64 1.96
C PHE A 146 -4.89 -17.72 2.02
N ARG A 147 -4.80 -18.39 3.17
CA ARG A 147 -4.01 -19.61 3.36
C ARG A 147 -4.91 -20.71 3.88
N GLY A 148 -5.02 -21.82 3.15
CA GLY A 148 -5.92 -22.91 3.53
C GLY A 148 -7.37 -22.48 3.73
N GLY A 149 -7.84 -21.45 2.98
CA GLY A 149 -9.18 -20.88 3.10
C GLY A 149 -9.34 -19.82 4.21
N GLN A 150 -8.32 -19.58 5.04
CA GLN A 150 -8.35 -18.53 6.06
C GLN A 150 -7.79 -17.21 5.50
N LEU A 151 -8.52 -16.11 5.72
CA LEU A 151 -8.11 -14.76 5.33
C LEU A 151 -6.83 -14.36 6.08
N LEU A 152 -5.83 -13.89 5.34
CA LEU A 152 -4.59 -13.34 5.87
C LEU A 152 -4.74 -11.84 6.13
N ASP A 153 -4.35 -11.41 7.33
CA ASP A 153 -4.28 -9.97 7.67
C ASP A 153 -2.99 -9.37 7.11
N LEU A 154 -3.02 -8.99 5.83
CA LEU A 154 -1.90 -8.37 5.14
C LEU A 154 -2.11 -6.85 5.00
N ARG A 155 -1.08 -6.08 5.33
CA ARG A 155 -1.07 -4.63 5.06
C ARG A 155 -0.80 -4.36 3.58
N GLY A 156 -1.13 -3.14 3.11
CA GLY A 156 -1.07 -2.78 1.69
C GLY A 156 0.20 -3.24 0.97
N LYS A 157 1.39 -2.90 1.49
CA LYS A 157 2.66 -3.31 0.88
C LYS A 157 3.02 -4.79 1.08
N GLU A 158 2.54 -5.41 2.15
CA GLU A 158 2.68 -6.86 2.34
C GLU A 158 1.86 -7.61 1.29
N PHE A 159 0.64 -7.13 1.04
CA PHE A 159 -0.19 -7.67 -0.03
C PHE A 159 0.45 -7.49 -1.41
N ASP A 160 0.89 -6.26 -1.75
CA ASP A 160 1.51 -5.96 -3.03
C ASP A 160 2.75 -6.82 -3.28
N LEU A 161 3.59 -7.01 -2.25
CA LEU A 161 4.78 -7.86 -2.34
C LEU A 161 4.42 -9.33 -2.53
N LEU A 162 3.43 -9.84 -1.79
CA LEU A 162 2.94 -11.21 -1.96
C LEU A 162 2.36 -11.41 -3.36
N ALA A 163 1.51 -10.49 -3.82
CA ALA A 163 0.91 -10.54 -5.15
C ALA A 163 1.98 -10.57 -6.25
N GLN A 164 3.03 -9.72 -6.13
CA GLN A 164 4.13 -9.69 -7.08
C GLN A 164 4.93 -11.00 -7.11
N LEU A 165 5.17 -11.60 -5.94
CA LEU A 165 5.91 -12.86 -5.86
C LEU A 165 5.09 -14.05 -6.39
N VAL A 166 3.78 -14.08 -6.13
CA VAL A 166 2.86 -15.14 -6.56
C VAL A 166 2.54 -15.06 -8.05
N GLU A 167 2.70 -13.89 -8.69
CA GLU A 167 2.51 -13.69 -10.13
C GLU A 167 3.35 -14.65 -10.99
N SER A 168 4.58 -14.92 -10.57
CA SER A 168 5.50 -15.81 -11.30
C SER A 168 6.18 -16.78 -10.33
N PRO A 169 5.49 -17.85 -9.93
CA PRO A 169 6.05 -18.85 -9.02
C PRO A 169 7.34 -19.46 -9.59
N GLY A 170 8.34 -19.62 -8.74
CA GLY A 170 9.66 -20.14 -9.10
C GLY A 170 10.64 -19.09 -9.64
N ARG A 171 10.16 -17.93 -10.10
CA ARG A 171 11.03 -16.82 -10.52
C ARG A 171 11.72 -16.21 -9.32
N ALA A 172 13.05 -16.03 -9.41
CA ALA A 172 13.80 -15.23 -8.45
C ALA A 172 13.78 -13.75 -8.87
N TYR A 173 13.46 -12.88 -7.94
CA TYR A 173 13.47 -11.42 -8.09
C TYR A 173 14.61 -10.84 -7.25
N SER A 174 15.34 -9.85 -7.79
CA SER A 174 16.29 -9.09 -6.99
C SER A 174 15.56 -8.16 -6.00
N ARG A 175 16.29 -7.67 -4.98
CA ARG A 175 15.73 -6.69 -4.04
C ARG A 175 15.35 -5.39 -4.73
N GLU A 176 16.18 -4.94 -5.67
CA GLU A 176 15.93 -3.74 -6.48
C GLU A 176 14.71 -3.94 -7.37
N GLU A 177 14.61 -5.08 -8.06
CA GLU A 177 13.44 -5.38 -8.90
C GLU A 177 12.14 -5.41 -8.08
N LEU A 178 12.15 -5.98 -6.87
CA LEU A 178 10.98 -5.97 -5.99
C LEU A 178 10.68 -4.57 -5.44
N LEU A 179 11.71 -3.79 -5.14
CA LEU A 179 11.56 -2.41 -4.72
C LEU A 179 10.86 -1.59 -5.79
N ASP A 180 11.36 -1.63 -7.02
CA ASP A 180 10.81 -0.89 -8.15
C ASP A 180 9.36 -1.30 -8.45
N ARG A 181 9.08 -2.61 -8.46
CA ARG A 181 7.76 -3.13 -8.79
C ARG A 181 6.71 -2.85 -7.72
N VAL A 182 7.09 -2.91 -6.44
CA VAL A 182 6.17 -2.78 -5.31
C VAL A 182 6.12 -1.34 -4.79
N TRP A 183 7.22 -0.61 -4.76
CA TRP A 183 7.29 0.77 -4.27
C TRP A 183 7.38 1.80 -5.40
N GLY A 184 7.92 1.42 -6.55
CA GLY A 184 8.07 2.26 -7.73
C GLY A 184 9.47 2.83 -7.91
N TYR A 185 9.82 3.21 -9.15
CA TYR A 185 11.15 3.70 -9.51
C TYR A 185 11.58 4.98 -8.79
N ASP A 186 10.60 5.80 -8.38
CA ASP A 186 10.86 7.07 -7.68
C ASP A 186 10.90 6.90 -6.15
N PHE A 187 10.91 5.67 -5.67
CA PHE A 187 10.99 5.40 -4.24
C PHE A 187 12.43 5.54 -3.75
N ASP A 188 12.68 6.56 -2.94
CA ASP A 188 14.00 6.94 -2.41
C ASP A 188 14.39 6.08 -1.18
N GLY A 189 14.18 4.78 -1.25
CA GLY A 189 14.46 3.82 -0.18
C GLY A 189 15.47 2.74 -0.60
N ASP A 190 16.18 2.19 0.39
CA ASP A 190 17.14 1.09 0.22
C ASP A 190 16.40 -0.26 0.05
N GLY A 191 16.95 -1.16 -0.74
CA GLY A 191 16.48 -2.55 -0.92
C GLY A 191 16.28 -3.35 0.36
N ARG A 192 16.87 -2.92 1.48
CA ARG A 192 16.65 -3.50 2.82
C ARG A 192 15.19 -3.44 3.28
N ILE A 193 14.40 -2.52 2.74
CA ILE A 193 12.97 -2.46 3.05
C ILE A 193 12.26 -3.73 2.58
N VAL A 194 12.67 -4.29 1.46
CA VAL A 194 12.15 -5.57 0.95
C VAL A 194 12.37 -6.69 1.96
N ASP A 195 13.55 -6.75 2.59
CA ASP A 195 13.88 -7.76 3.59
C ASP A 195 12.96 -7.67 4.82
N VAL A 196 12.64 -6.43 5.25
CA VAL A 196 11.70 -6.18 6.35
C VAL A 196 10.30 -6.70 6.01
N TYR A 197 9.82 -6.42 4.80
CA TYR A 197 8.49 -6.85 4.39
C TYR A 197 8.41 -8.35 4.09
N VAL A 198 9.46 -8.95 3.57
CA VAL A 198 9.57 -10.41 3.43
C VAL A 198 9.52 -11.08 4.80
N ARG A 199 10.23 -10.55 5.80
CA ARG A 199 10.14 -11.06 7.18
C ARG A 199 8.71 -11.00 7.71
N LYS A 200 8.03 -9.84 7.59
CA LYS A 200 6.63 -9.68 8.02
C LYS A 200 5.68 -10.62 7.30
N LEU A 201 5.87 -10.83 6.00
CA LEU A 201 5.09 -11.79 5.23
C LEU A 201 5.30 -13.21 5.73
N ARG A 202 6.55 -13.62 5.94
CA ARG A 202 6.86 -14.95 6.48
C ARG A 202 6.19 -15.20 7.83
N GLU A 203 6.19 -14.22 8.73
CA GLU A 203 5.50 -14.29 10.02
C GLU A 203 3.99 -14.57 9.88
N LYS A 204 3.38 -14.18 8.75
CA LYS A 204 1.94 -14.32 8.49
C LYS A 204 1.56 -15.53 7.63
N ILE A 205 2.42 -15.90 6.68
CA ILE A 205 2.10 -16.94 5.69
C ILE A 205 2.84 -18.25 5.89
N GLU A 206 3.94 -18.28 6.65
CA GLU A 206 4.71 -19.50 6.88
C GLU A 206 4.28 -20.20 8.20
N LEU A 207 4.37 -21.51 8.25
CA LEU A 207 4.25 -22.24 9.53
C LEU A 207 5.48 -22.00 10.40
N HIS A 208 6.65 -22.00 9.76
CA HIS A 208 7.94 -21.81 10.39
C HIS A 208 8.70 -20.67 9.67
N PRO A 209 8.56 -19.41 10.09
CA PRO A 209 9.17 -18.25 9.41
C PRO A 209 10.69 -18.34 9.23
N ALA A 210 11.38 -19.06 10.12
CA ALA A 210 12.83 -19.31 10.05
C ALA A 210 13.21 -20.34 8.98
N ASN A 211 12.26 -21.23 8.60
CA ASN A 211 12.42 -22.22 7.54
C ASN A 211 11.28 -22.10 6.53
N PRO A 212 11.26 -21.03 5.71
CA PRO A 212 10.13 -20.69 4.88
C PRO A 212 9.94 -21.66 3.70
N GLU A 213 8.70 -22.06 3.49
CA GLU A 213 8.28 -22.94 2.38
C GLU A 213 7.82 -22.13 1.17
N TYR A 214 7.12 -21.00 1.38
CA TYR A 214 6.54 -20.18 0.33
C TYR A 214 7.50 -19.10 -0.19
N ILE A 215 8.04 -18.25 0.68
CA ILE A 215 8.95 -17.20 0.27
C ILE A 215 10.38 -17.62 0.60
N GLN A 216 11.08 -18.15 -0.38
CA GLN A 216 12.46 -18.62 -0.24
C GLN A 216 13.47 -17.53 -0.54
N THR A 217 14.58 -17.51 0.20
CA THR A 217 15.74 -16.68 -0.12
C THR A 217 16.58 -17.36 -1.20
N VAL A 218 16.86 -16.63 -2.28
CA VAL A 218 17.81 -17.05 -3.31
C VAL A 218 19.11 -16.30 -3.06
N TRP A 219 20.10 -16.99 -2.50
CA TRP A 219 21.37 -16.39 -2.11
C TRP A 219 22.05 -15.69 -3.28
N GLY A 220 22.54 -14.48 -3.05
CA GLY A 220 23.17 -13.66 -4.08
C GLY A 220 22.20 -12.99 -5.06
N VAL A 221 20.89 -13.29 -5.00
CA VAL A 221 19.87 -12.71 -5.88
C VAL A 221 18.83 -11.93 -5.08
N GLY A 222 18.00 -12.61 -4.27
CA GLY A 222 16.90 -11.99 -3.55
C GLY A 222 15.86 -13.02 -3.11
N TYR A 223 14.63 -12.96 -3.64
CA TYR A 223 13.52 -13.78 -3.18
C TYR A 223 12.72 -14.41 -4.32
N ARG A 224 12.13 -15.56 -4.07
CA ARG A 224 11.17 -16.20 -4.97
C ARG A 224 10.01 -16.80 -4.18
N PHE A 225 8.87 -16.91 -4.81
CA PHE A 225 7.75 -17.67 -4.31
C PHE A 225 7.80 -19.10 -4.86
N THR A 226 7.59 -20.06 -3.99
CA THR A 226 7.46 -21.48 -4.37
C THR A 226 6.11 -22.01 -3.94
N ALA A 227 5.54 -22.88 -4.73
CA ALA A 227 4.44 -23.71 -4.29
C ALA A 227 4.94 -24.60 -3.14
N GLY A 228 4.42 -24.41 -1.92
CA GLY A 228 4.79 -25.24 -0.80
C GLY A 228 4.69 -26.72 -1.18
N THR A 229 5.63 -27.50 -0.77
CA THR A 229 5.58 -28.97 -0.92
C THR A 229 4.42 -29.51 -0.08
N LYS A 230 3.56 -30.35 -0.68
CA LYS A 230 2.52 -31.09 0.02
C LYS A 230 3.11 -32.03 1.03
#